data_d3e90d6a41d0574c161a7fa7549e3180
#
_entry.id   d3e90d6a41d0574c161a7fa7549e3180
#
_cell.length_a   1.000
_cell.length_b   1.000
_cell.length_c   1.000
_cell.angle_alpha   90.00
_cell.angle_beta   90.00
_cell.angle_gamma   90.00
#
_symmetry.space_group_name_H-M   'P 1'
#
loop_
_entity.id
_entity.type
_entity.pdbx_description
1 polymer ?
#
loop_
_entity_poly.entity_id
_entity_poly.type
_entity_poly.pdbx_seq_one_letter_code
_entity_poly.pdbx_strand_id
1 'polypeptide(L)'
;MAIAGTGGQFSDGFILGIIGIVIASATKVLDLSPLWVGLLGAATLTGLFVGAVIVGPLADRIGRRQIFAWDMLLFAILSAAQFFVQSATQLLILRLLLGLVLGADYVVSKSLVTEHAPRHVRGRLMSLLAVAWSAGYVFAYLVGFLLSGTSDDAWRYMLAISAIPALLILGLRLGVPEAPLWLTRKGRDDEAAAIVRKHLGDYVRPPLRVEAAPKRGMRTLFGPAYRRRTAVGALFYVCQVIPFFALGTFTPQVMGSLGVTSKLGAGALYNVFLLAGAIVGLLLIDRISRRFFLISTFLVGGALLAGLTVFADLSPVIAVVLFTAFAFVLAAAVNLEFVYPPELFPTAVRASGVGIAVAASRIGSAGSTFLLPLVADSYGMKAALAGCVVVLLAGALVCWAWAPETSTETLSEIDDDTPRAA
;
A
#
# COMPACT_ATOMS: atom_id res chain seq x y z
N MET A 1 18.45 9.70 -0.93
CA MET A 1 17.74 8.52 -0.39
C MET A 1 16.25 8.78 -0.15
N ALA A 2 15.85 9.73 0.73
CA ALA A 2 14.43 9.99 0.99
C ALA A 2 13.66 10.29 -0.30
N ILE A 3 14.16 11.17 -1.16
CA ILE A 3 13.52 11.51 -2.45
C ILE A 3 13.41 10.30 -3.39
N ALA A 4 14.45 9.46 -3.48
CA ALA A 4 14.42 8.27 -4.31
C ALA A 4 13.43 7.20 -3.81
N GLY A 5 13.30 7.06 -2.48
CA GLY A 5 12.32 6.17 -1.85
C GLY A 5 10.89 6.69 -1.97
N THR A 6 10.65 7.99 -1.69
CA THR A 6 9.32 8.61 -1.86
C THR A 6 8.88 8.61 -3.32
N GLY A 7 9.81 8.83 -4.26
CA GLY A 7 9.53 8.75 -5.69
C GLY A 7 9.10 7.35 -6.13
N GLY A 8 9.74 6.29 -5.62
CA GLY A 8 9.32 4.91 -5.87
C GLY A 8 7.89 4.68 -5.38
N GLN A 9 7.60 5.06 -4.14
CA GLN A 9 6.23 4.93 -3.60
C GLN A 9 5.20 5.73 -4.41
N PHE A 10 5.56 6.90 -4.94
CA PHE A 10 4.71 7.63 -5.87
C PHE A 10 4.42 6.83 -7.15
N SER A 11 5.45 6.22 -7.78
CA SER A 11 5.28 5.37 -8.95
C SER A 11 4.43 4.14 -8.66
N ASP A 12 4.61 3.54 -7.48
CA ASP A 12 3.82 2.41 -7.00
C ASP A 12 2.34 2.77 -6.87
N GLY A 13 2.05 3.90 -6.22
CA GLY A 13 0.70 4.44 -6.12
C GLY A 13 0.09 4.73 -7.49
N PHE A 14 0.87 5.32 -8.40
CA PHE A 14 0.43 5.65 -9.75
C PHE A 14 -0.02 4.40 -10.52
N ILE A 15 0.77 3.32 -10.50
CA ILE A 15 0.46 2.06 -11.19
C ILE A 15 -0.81 1.40 -10.63
N LEU A 16 -1.02 1.48 -9.31
CA LEU A 16 -2.23 0.94 -8.69
C LEU A 16 -3.44 1.85 -8.87
N GLY A 17 -3.27 3.16 -8.92
CA GLY A 17 -4.37 4.12 -9.06
C GLY A 17 -4.95 4.19 -10.47
N ILE A 18 -4.11 3.99 -11.51
CA ILE A 18 -4.55 4.14 -12.91
C ILE A 18 -5.53 3.06 -13.35
N ILE A 19 -5.45 1.84 -12.77
CA ILE A 19 -6.18 0.68 -13.29
C ILE A 19 -7.71 0.84 -13.24
N GLY A 20 -8.23 1.51 -12.23
CA GLY A 20 -9.68 1.66 -12.06
C GLY A 20 -10.31 2.46 -13.20
N ILE A 21 -9.69 3.56 -13.61
CA ILE A 21 -10.18 4.37 -14.71
C ILE A 21 -9.89 3.72 -16.07
N VAL A 22 -8.79 2.98 -16.18
CA VAL A 22 -8.45 2.19 -17.37
C VAL A 22 -9.51 1.11 -17.61
N ILE A 23 -9.86 0.33 -16.58
CA ILE A 23 -10.90 -0.71 -16.69
C ILE A 23 -12.23 -0.08 -17.13
N ALA A 24 -12.62 1.05 -16.56
CA ALA A 24 -13.84 1.75 -16.95
C ALA A 24 -13.86 2.13 -18.43
N SER A 25 -12.71 2.49 -19.01
CA SER A 25 -12.56 2.87 -20.42
C SER A 25 -12.40 1.63 -21.32
N ALA A 26 -11.59 0.65 -20.90
CA ALA A 26 -11.26 -0.53 -21.69
C ALA A 26 -12.39 -1.58 -21.75
N THR A 27 -13.33 -1.57 -20.80
CA THR A 27 -14.40 -2.58 -20.70
C THR A 27 -15.19 -2.72 -21.98
N LYS A 28 -15.51 -1.61 -22.64
CA LYS A 28 -16.26 -1.63 -23.92
C LYS A 28 -15.40 -2.10 -25.10
N VAL A 29 -14.12 -1.75 -25.10
CA VAL A 29 -13.20 -2.03 -26.23
C VAL A 29 -12.74 -3.49 -26.21
N LEU A 30 -12.49 -4.04 -25.02
CA LEU A 30 -12.02 -5.42 -24.83
C LEU A 30 -13.14 -6.40 -24.47
N ASP A 31 -14.39 -5.96 -24.46
CA ASP A 31 -15.58 -6.76 -24.08
C ASP A 31 -15.36 -7.52 -22.74
N LEU A 32 -15.00 -6.78 -21.68
CA LEU A 32 -14.64 -7.35 -20.40
C LEU A 32 -15.89 -7.81 -19.63
N SER A 33 -15.99 -9.11 -19.37
CA SER A 33 -16.95 -9.65 -18.41
C SER A 33 -16.60 -9.22 -16.95
N PRO A 34 -17.53 -9.30 -15.98
CA PRO A 34 -17.27 -9.04 -14.58
C PRO A 34 -16.07 -9.84 -14.02
N LEU A 35 -15.88 -11.07 -14.50
CA LEU A 35 -14.72 -11.91 -14.16
C LEU A 35 -13.41 -11.26 -14.62
N TRP A 36 -13.33 -10.81 -15.88
CA TRP A 36 -12.15 -10.13 -16.40
C TRP A 36 -11.86 -8.81 -15.70
N VAL A 37 -12.90 -8.04 -15.38
CA VAL A 37 -12.80 -6.80 -14.57
C VAL A 37 -12.17 -7.10 -13.20
N GLY A 38 -12.63 -8.14 -12.51
CA GLY A 38 -12.07 -8.59 -11.24
C GLY A 38 -10.62 -9.07 -11.36
N LEU A 39 -10.32 -9.90 -12.36
CA LEU A 39 -8.96 -10.41 -12.61
C LEU A 39 -7.98 -9.28 -12.91
N LEU A 40 -8.32 -8.34 -13.78
CA LEU A 40 -7.45 -7.21 -14.12
C LEU A 40 -7.25 -6.25 -12.94
N GLY A 41 -8.29 -6.00 -12.14
CA GLY A 41 -8.20 -5.20 -10.92
C GLY A 41 -7.28 -5.82 -9.88
N ALA A 42 -7.37 -7.14 -9.69
CA ALA A 42 -6.57 -7.88 -8.70
C ALA A 42 -5.16 -8.23 -9.17
N ALA A 43 -4.89 -8.23 -10.49
CA ALA A 43 -3.66 -8.75 -11.07
C ALA A 43 -2.39 -8.14 -10.46
N THR A 44 -2.31 -6.81 -10.41
CA THR A 44 -1.13 -6.12 -9.88
C THR A 44 -0.94 -6.39 -8.38
N LEU A 45 -2.03 -6.46 -7.60
CA LEU A 45 -1.98 -6.76 -6.17
C LEU A 45 -1.54 -8.21 -5.91
N THR A 46 -1.97 -9.14 -6.74
CA THR A 46 -1.54 -10.55 -6.70
C THR A 46 -0.05 -10.66 -7.05
N GLY A 47 0.38 -9.99 -8.12
CA GLY A 47 1.78 -9.91 -8.50
C GLY A 47 2.65 -9.31 -7.39
N LEU A 48 2.18 -8.25 -6.72
CA LEU A 48 2.86 -7.60 -5.61
C LEU A 48 3.09 -8.57 -4.44
N PHE A 49 2.07 -9.37 -4.09
CA PHE A 49 2.22 -10.39 -3.05
C PHE A 49 3.32 -11.39 -3.41
N VAL A 50 3.27 -11.94 -4.62
CA VAL A 50 4.25 -12.92 -5.09
C VAL A 50 5.65 -12.33 -5.16
N GLY A 51 5.78 -11.10 -5.70
CA GLY A 51 7.04 -10.38 -5.82
C GLY A 51 7.69 -10.10 -4.47
N ALA A 52 6.91 -9.64 -3.49
CA ALA A 52 7.40 -9.38 -2.13
C ALA A 52 7.95 -10.66 -1.46
N VAL A 53 7.30 -11.80 -1.66
CA VAL A 53 7.73 -13.10 -1.11
C VAL A 53 9.03 -13.59 -1.77
N ILE A 54 9.14 -13.45 -3.10
CA ILE A 54 10.28 -13.96 -3.87
C ILE A 54 11.50 -13.03 -3.72
N VAL A 55 11.29 -11.72 -3.85
CA VAL A 55 12.39 -10.76 -3.96
C VAL A 55 13.00 -10.42 -2.60
N GLY A 56 12.28 -10.56 -1.50
CA GLY A 56 12.85 -10.35 -0.17
C GLY A 56 14.14 -11.16 0.06
N PRO A 57 14.11 -12.49 -0.02
CA PRO A 57 15.31 -13.35 0.09
C PRO A 57 16.35 -13.09 -1.01
N LEU A 58 15.93 -12.73 -2.22
CA LEU A 58 16.83 -12.42 -3.33
C LEU A 58 17.62 -11.14 -3.07
N ALA A 59 16.97 -10.09 -2.55
CA ALA A 59 17.60 -8.82 -2.18
C ALA A 59 18.70 -9.00 -1.11
N ASP A 60 18.49 -9.92 -0.18
CA ASP A 60 19.50 -10.24 0.83
C ASP A 60 20.74 -10.95 0.25
N ARG A 61 20.58 -11.62 -0.92
CA ARG A 61 21.69 -12.32 -1.60
C ARG A 61 22.50 -11.43 -2.53
N ILE A 62 21.84 -10.72 -3.45
CA ILE A 62 22.49 -9.98 -4.54
C ILE A 62 22.74 -8.49 -4.20
N GLY A 63 22.12 -7.98 -3.14
CA GLY A 63 22.21 -6.56 -2.75
C GLY A 63 20.93 -5.80 -3.07
N ARG A 64 20.67 -4.78 -2.25
CA ARG A 64 19.42 -4.01 -2.35
C ARG A 64 19.50 -2.93 -3.42
N ARG A 65 20.69 -2.32 -3.61
CA ARG A 65 20.90 -1.27 -4.59
C ARG A 65 20.61 -1.72 -6.03
N GLN A 66 21.04 -2.94 -6.39
CA GLN A 66 20.84 -3.44 -7.75
C GLN A 66 19.34 -3.61 -8.04
N ILE A 67 18.62 -4.26 -7.15
CA ILE A 67 17.16 -4.44 -7.31
C ILE A 67 16.48 -3.10 -7.38
N PHE A 68 16.85 -2.14 -6.49
CA PHE A 68 16.31 -0.79 -6.41
C PHE A 68 16.48 0.05 -7.68
N ALA A 69 17.50 -0.23 -8.50
CA ALA A 69 17.68 0.41 -9.79
C ALA A 69 16.93 -0.32 -10.92
N TRP A 70 17.04 -1.66 -10.95
CA TRP A 70 16.46 -2.45 -12.04
C TRP A 70 14.92 -2.50 -11.99
N ASP A 71 14.32 -2.41 -10.81
CA ASP A 71 12.85 -2.42 -10.69
C ASP A 71 12.21 -1.26 -11.44
N MET A 72 12.73 -0.02 -11.34
CA MET A 72 12.20 1.13 -12.05
C MET A 72 12.37 1.04 -13.57
N LEU A 73 13.46 0.42 -14.04
CA LEU A 73 13.62 0.15 -15.47
C LEU A 73 12.59 -0.87 -15.97
N LEU A 74 12.38 -1.96 -15.20
CA LEU A 74 11.37 -2.95 -15.52
C LEU A 74 9.96 -2.36 -15.47
N PHE A 75 9.66 -1.47 -14.51
CA PHE A 75 8.42 -0.72 -14.48
C PHE A 75 8.19 0.07 -15.77
N ALA A 76 9.20 0.84 -16.19
CA ALA A 76 9.07 1.65 -17.39
C ALA A 76 8.84 0.79 -18.63
N ILE A 77 9.58 -0.30 -18.78
CA ILE A 77 9.44 -1.24 -19.92
C ILE A 77 8.05 -1.89 -19.93
N LEU A 78 7.62 -2.45 -18.77
CA LEU A 78 6.33 -3.12 -18.68
C LEU A 78 5.16 -2.15 -18.82
N SER A 79 5.29 -0.92 -18.32
CA SER A 79 4.28 0.13 -18.50
C SER A 79 4.16 0.54 -19.97
N ALA A 80 5.28 0.76 -20.65
CA ALA A 80 5.28 1.08 -22.08
C ALA A 80 4.75 -0.09 -22.93
N ALA A 81 5.06 -1.33 -22.56
CA ALA A 81 4.56 -2.52 -23.26
C ALA A 81 3.04 -2.65 -23.23
N GLN A 82 2.36 -2.12 -22.19
CA GLN A 82 0.89 -2.13 -22.12
C GLN A 82 0.24 -1.29 -23.22
N PHE A 83 0.95 -0.37 -23.86
CA PHE A 83 0.44 0.38 -25.03
C PHE A 83 0.06 -0.55 -26.18
N PHE A 84 0.81 -1.64 -26.38
CA PHE A 84 0.66 -2.56 -27.50
C PHE A 84 -0.32 -3.72 -27.24
N VAL A 85 -1.01 -3.69 -26.10
CA VAL A 85 -1.96 -4.73 -25.70
C VAL A 85 -3.17 -4.76 -26.63
N GLN A 86 -3.55 -5.97 -27.06
CA GLN A 86 -4.69 -6.22 -27.94
C GLN A 86 -5.75 -7.14 -27.32
N SER A 87 -5.46 -7.75 -26.15
CA SER A 87 -6.38 -8.68 -25.48
C SER A 87 -6.32 -8.55 -23.96
N ALA A 88 -7.43 -8.91 -23.28
CA ALA A 88 -7.50 -8.95 -21.83
C ALA A 88 -6.42 -9.85 -21.21
N THR A 89 -6.09 -10.99 -21.85
CA THR A 89 -5.04 -11.91 -21.37
C THR A 89 -3.66 -11.26 -21.39
N GLN A 90 -3.30 -10.54 -22.46
CA GLN A 90 -2.02 -9.82 -22.53
C GLN A 90 -1.93 -8.76 -21.43
N LEU A 91 -3.01 -8.01 -21.23
CA LEU A 91 -3.08 -7.02 -20.17
C LEU A 91 -2.92 -7.66 -18.79
N LEU A 92 -3.60 -8.78 -18.53
CA LEU A 92 -3.50 -9.53 -17.27
C LEU A 92 -2.06 -9.94 -16.97
N ILE A 93 -1.36 -10.53 -17.96
CA ILE A 93 0.03 -10.97 -17.80
C ILE A 93 0.93 -9.77 -17.48
N LEU A 94 0.84 -8.67 -18.22
CA LEU A 94 1.65 -7.48 -17.99
C LEU A 94 1.36 -6.86 -16.62
N ARG A 95 0.11 -6.85 -16.17
CA ARG A 95 -0.28 -6.36 -14.84
C ARG A 95 0.23 -7.26 -13.72
N LEU A 96 0.25 -8.58 -13.89
CA LEU A 96 0.87 -9.52 -12.95
C LEU A 96 2.38 -9.29 -12.86
N LEU A 97 3.07 -9.14 -14.00
CA LEU A 97 4.51 -8.87 -14.04
C LEU A 97 4.86 -7.52 -13.41
N LEU A 98 4.08 -6.46 -13.70
CA LEU A 98 4.22 -5.17 -13.03
C LEU A 98 4.04 -5.31 -11.52
N GLY A 99 3.05 -6.07 -11.09
CA GLY A 99 2.84 -6.35 -9.67
C GLY A 99 4.04 -7.04 -9.03
N LEU A 100 4.66 -8.02 -9.71
CA LEU A 100 5.84 -8.71 -9.21
C LEU A 100 7.02 -7.73 -8.98
N VAL A 101 7.25 -6.82 -9.92
CA VAL A 101 8.27 -5.76 -9.80
C VAL A 101 7.90 -4.77 -8.68
N LEU A 102 6.63 -4.41 -8.55
CA LEU A 102 6.09 -3.59 -7.45
C LEU A 102 6.39 -4.21 -6.08
N GLY A 103 6.21 -5.54 -5.94
CA GLY A 103 6.54 -6.27 -4.73
C GLY A 103 8.03 -6.18 -4.37
N ALA A 104 8.90 -6.17 -5.38
CA ALA A 104 10.33 -5.97 -5.19
C ALA A 104 10.62 -4.58 -4.62
N ASP A 105 10.07 -3.51 -5.23
CA ASP A 105 10.27 -2.15 -4.73
C ASP A 105 9.74 -1.96 -3.31
N TYR A 106 8.57 -2.50 -3.02
CA TYR A 106 7.97 -2.40 -1.68
C TYR A 106 8.89 -2.90 -0.56
N VAL A 107 9.59 -4.00 -0.80
CA VAL A 107 10.52 -4.59 0.17
C VAL A 107 11.82 -3.80 0.25
N VAL A 108 12.41 -3.48 -0.91
CA VAL A 108 13.74 -2.89 -0.99
C VAL A 108 13.71 -1.40 -0.61
N SER A 109 12.76 -0.65 -1.13
CA SER A 109 12.59 0.79 -0.89
C SER A 109 12.40 1.11 0.59
N LYS A 110 11.45 0.43 1.25
CA LYS A 110 11.19 0.61 2.70
C LYS A 110 12.42 0.25 3.54
N SER A 111 13.10 -0.83 3.19
CA SER A 111 14.30 -1.27 3.89
C SER A 111 15.44 -0.24 3.77
N LEU A 112 15.73 0.21 2.55
CA LEU A 112 16.76 1.22 2.30
C LEU A 112 16.47 2.54 3.04
N VAL A 113 15.23 3.04 2.97
CA VAL A 113 14.85 4.27 3.68
C VAL A 113 14.98 4.10 5.18
N THR A 114 14.53 2.96 5.74
CA THR A 114 14.61 2.69 7.18
C THR A 114 16.05 2.62 7.68
N GLU A 115 16.97 2.05 6.90
CA GLU A 115 18.38 1.90 7.29
C GLU A 115 19.17 3.22 7.22
N HIS A 116 18.79 4.11 6.32
CA HIS A 116 19.43 5.41 6.17
C HIS A 116 18.76 6.53 6.99
N ALA A 117 17.56 6.28 7.53
CA ALA A 117 16.81 7.29 8.28
C ALA A 117 17.34 7.44 9.72
N PRO A 118 17.71 8.66 10.17
CA PRO A 118 17.98 8.92 11.57
C PRO A 118 16.78 8.55 12.45
N ARG A 119 17.04 8.01 13.65
CA ARG A 119 15.98 7.48 14.54
C ARG A 119 14.88 8.49 14.83
N HIS A 120 15.23 9.76 15.07
CA HIS A 120 14.31 10.83 15.45
C HIS A 120 13.35 11.30 14.34
N VAL A 121 13.65 11.01 13.06
CA VAL A 121 12.78 11.39 11.92
C VAL A 121 12.20 10.18 11.15
N ARG A 122 12.55 8.96 11.59
CA ARG A 122 12.17 7.73 10.88
C ARG A 122 10.66 7.58 10.73
N GLY A 123 9.89 7.85 11.79
CA GLY A 123 8.42 7.79 11.75
C GLY A 123 7.85 8.75 10.70
N ARG A 124 8.31 10.00 10.68
CA ARG A 124 7.90 10.99 9.68
C ARG A 124 8.26 10.58 8.26
N LEU A 125 9.44 10.00 8.05
CA LEU A 125 9.85 9.50 6.73
C LEU A 125 8.99 8.33 6.28
N MET A 126 8.63 7.41 7.17
CA MET A 126 7.72 6.30 6.84
C MET A 126 6.31 6.82 6.48
N SER A 127 5.77 7.77 7.23
CA SER A 127 4.49 8.40 6.90
C SER A 127 4.57 9.22 5.59
N LEU A 128 5.72 9.85 5.29
CA LEU A 128 5.93 10.53 4.00
C LEU A 128 5.87 9.55 2.82
N LEU A 129 6.37 8.33 2.99
CA LEU A 129 6.22 7.28 1.98
C LEU A 129 4.73 6.96 1.72
N ALA A 130 3.90 6.90 2.76
CA ALA A 130 2.45 6.68 2.64
C ALA A 130 1.75 7.82 1.89
N VAL A 131 2.10 9.07 2.22
CA VAL A 131 1.56 10.26 1.52
C VAL A 131 2.01 10.28 0.05
N ALA A 132 3.28 9.97 -0.24
CA ALA A 132 3.79 9.90 -1.60
C ALA A 132 3.07 8.82 -2.43
N TRP A 133 2.83 7.65 -1.82
CA TRP A 133 2.05 6.58 -2.44
C TRP A 133 0.61 7.06 -2.75
N SER A 134 -0.06 7.69 -1.78
CA SER A 134 -1.41 8.23 -1.97
C SER A 134 -1.44 9.33 -3.04
N ALA A 135 -0.41 10.20 -3.07
CA ALA A 135 -0.28 11.22 -4.10
C ALA A 135 -0.15 10.60 -5.50
N GLY A 136 0.68 9.56 -5.65
CA GLY A 136 0.81 8.82 -6.91
C GLY A 136 -0.53 8.21 -7.36
N TYR A 137 -1.25 7.57 -6.43
CA TYR A 137 -2.55 6.98 -6.68
C TYR A 137 -3.59 8.01 -7.19
N VAL A 138 -3.65 9.15 -6.51
CA VAL A 138 -4.55 10.26 -6.87
C VAL A 138 -4.14 10.88 -8.21
N PHE A 139 -2.84 11.12 -8.40
CA PHE A 139 -2.34 11.74 -9.62
C PHE A 139 -2.60 10.86 -10.84
N ALA A 140 -2.48 9.54 -10.71
CA ALA A 140 -2.84 8.58 -11.74
C ALA A 140 -4.31 8.71 -12.15
N TYR A 141 -5.21 8.78 -11.16
CA TYR A 141 -6.61 8.95 -11.43
C TYR A 141 -6.91 10.27 -12.16
N LEU A 142 -6.29 11.38 -11.74
CA LEU A 142 -6.47 12.68 -12.38
C LEU A 142 -5.94 12.69 -13.82
N VAL A 143 -4.79 12.08 -14.08
CA VAL A 143 -4.26 11.91 -15.44
C VAL A 143 -5.21 11.06 -16.29
N GLY A 144 -5.70 9.96 -15.75
CA GLY A 144 -6.70 9.13 -16.42
C GLY A 144 -8.00 9.87 -16.70
N PHE A 145 -8.46 10.71 -15.76
CA PHE A 145 -9.64 11.56 -15.95
C PHE A 145 -9.47 12.57 -17.10
N LEU A 146 -8.30 13.21 -17.18
CA LEU A 146 -8.00 14.17 -18.25
C LEU A 146 -7.89 13.49 -19.63
N LEU A 147 -7.39 12.27 -19.67
CA LEU A 147 -7.27 11.51 -20.93
C LEU A 147 -8.56 10.79 -21.31
N SER A 148 -9.51 10.63 -20.40
CA SER A 148 -10.76 9.94 -20.66
C SER A 148 -11.60 10.70 -21.71
N GLY A 149 -12.10 9.95 -22.72
CA GLY A 149 -12.91 10.52 -23.79
C GLY A 149 -12.13 11.22 -24.92
N THR A 150 -10.79 11.24 -24.87
CA THR A 150 -9.98 11.83 -25.95
C THR A 150 -9.92 10.91 -27.18
N SER A 151 -9.93 9.59 -26.99
CA SER A 151 -9.99 8.58 -28.06
C SER A 151 -10.42 7.22 -27.50
N ASP A 152 -10.80 6.28 -28.36
CA ASP A 152 -11.11 4.90 -27.98
C ASP A 152 -9.89 4.18 -27.41
N ASP A 153 -8.68 4.56 -27.83
CA ASP A 153 -7.41 4.03 -27.35
C ASP A 153 -6.84 4.77 -26.12
N ALA A 154 -7.57 5.75 -25.56
CA ALA A 154 -7.10 6.54 -24.40
C ALA A 154 -6.60 5.68 -23.24
N TRP A 155 -7.24 4.52 -23.00
CA TRP A 155 -6.84 3.58 -21.95
C TRP A 155 -5.41 3.04 -22.14
N ARG A 156 -4.92 2.91 -23.37
CA ARG A 156 -3.54 2.48 -23.67
C ARG A 156 -2.53 3.56 -23.29
N TYR A 157 -2.85 4.82 -23.62
CA TYR A 157 -2.03 5.98 -23.21
C TYR A 157 -2.00 6.13 -21.69
N MET A 158 -3.14 5.93 -21.01
CA MET A 158 -3.20 5.96 -19.54
C MET A 158 -2.27 4.93 -18.90
N LEU A 159 -2.16 3.73 -19.47
CA LEU A 159 -1.25 2.70 -18.98
C LEU A 159 0.21 3.04 -19.27
N ALA A 160 0.52 3.45 -20.50
CA ALA A 160 1.87 3.73 -20.95
C ALA A 160 2.49 4.92 -20.23
N ILE A 161 1.69 5.94 -19.88
CA ILE A 161 2.17 7.15 -19.18
C ILE A 161 2.77 6.84 -17.80
N SER A 162 2.45 5.67 -17.21
CA SER A 162 3.07 5.17 -15.98
C SER A 162 4.58 4.94 -16.14
N ALA A 163 5.10 4.84 -17.36
CA ALA A 163 6.54 4.76 -17.64
C ALA A 163 7.26 6.08 -17.31
N ILE A 164 6.58 7.23 -17.41
CA ILE A 164 7.21 8.53 -17.18
C ILE A 164 7.73 8.70 -15.75
N PRO A 165 6.88 8.56 -14.71
CA PRO A 165 7.38 8.64 -13.33
C PRO A 165 8.44 7.58 -13.04
N ALA A 166 8.31 6.37 -13.56
CA ALA A 166 9.31 5.32 -13.38
C ALA A 166 10.69 5.70 -13.94
N LEU A 167 10.74 6.27 -15.14
CA LEU A 167 12.00 6.74 -15.77
C LEU A 167 12.61 7.91 -15.01
N LEU A 168 11.80 8.86 -14.54
CA LEU A 168 12.28 9.98 -13.72
C LEU A 168 12.92 9.49 -12.42
N ILE A 169 12.26 8.52 -11.75
CA ILE A 169 12.77 7.96 -10.52
C ILE A 169 13.98 7.06 -10.75
N LEU A 170 14.04 6.33 -11.86
CA LEU A 170 15.23 5.57 -12.25
C LEU A 170 16.47 6.49 -12.25
N GLY A 171 16.38 7.68 -12.88
CA GLY A 171 17.47 8.65 -12.90
C GLY A 171 17.94 9.06 -11.48
N LEU A 172 17.01 9.23 -10.55
CA LEU A 172 17.31 9.55 -9.15
C LEU A 172 17.93 8.37 -8.37
N ARG A 173 17.61 7.11 -8.76
CA ARG A 173 18.09 5.90 -8.09
C ARG A 173 19.49 5.46 -8.51
N LEU A 174 19.97 5.84 -9.71
CA LEU A 174 21.28 5.45 -10.21
C LEU A 174 22.43 5.90 -9.30
N GLY A 175 22.28 7.01 -8.56
CA GLY A 175 23.29 7.54 -7.62
C GLY A 175 23.16 7.03 -6.17
N VAL A 176 22.20 6.16 -5.86
CA VAL A 176 21.94 5.70 -4.49
C VAL A 176 23.00 4.69 -4.05
N PRO A 177 23.64 4.86 -2.87
CA PRO A 177 24.61 3.90 -2.34
C PRO A 177 23.93 2.63 -1.83
N GLU A 178 24.72 1.56 -1.68
CA GLU A 178 24.25 0.31 -1.07
C GLU A 178 23.94 0.51 0.43
N ALA A 179 23.09 -0.36 0.98
CA ALA A 179 22.70 -0.32 2.39
C ALA A 179 23.89 -0.62 3.31
N PRO A 180 24.27 0.26 4.27
CA PRO A 180 25.41 0.01 5.16
C PRO A 180 25.28 -1.27 5.97
N LEU A 181 24.08 -1.59 6.48
CA LEU A 181 23.83 -2.84 7.21
C LEU A 181 24.03 -4.10 6.36
N TRP A 182 23.68 -4.04 5.06
CA TRP A 182 23.91 -5.15 4.15
C TRP A 182 25.40 -5.37 3.90
N LEU A 183 26.17 -4.28 3.68
CA LEU A 183 27.62 -4.33 3.52
C LEU A 183 28.31 -4.92 4.73
N THR A 184 27.95 -4.49 5.96
CA THR A 184 28.48 -5.05 7.21
C THR A 184 28.16 -6.54 7.34
N ARG A 185 26.95 -6.99 6.99
CA ARG A 185 26.61 -8.43 6.99
C ARG A 185 27.43 -9.25 5.99
N LYS A 186 27.92 -8.63 4.91
CA LYS A 186 28.80 -9.25 3.91
C LYS A 186 30.28 -9.14 4.26
N GLY A 187 30.65 -8.55 5.41
CA GLY A 187 32.02 -8.35 5.84
C GLY A 187 32.75 -7.19 5.12
N ARG A 188 31.99 -6.27 4.48
CA ARG A 188 32.51 -5.08 3.77
C ARG A 188 32.40 -3.86 4.66
N ASP A 189 33.02 -3.92 5.85
CA ASP A 189 32.84 -2.92 6.91
C ASP A 189 33.43 -1.55 6.53
N ASP A 190 34.57 -1.52 5.81
CA ASP A 190 35.22 -0.29 5.36
C ASP A 190 34.34 0.50 4.38
N GLU A 191 33.66 -0.20 3.46
CA GLU A 191 32.73 0.42 2.53
C GLU A 191 31.48 0.93 3.25
N ALA A 192 30.96 0.18 4.22
CA ALA A 192 29.85 0.62 5.05
C ALA A 192 30.21 1.91 5.80
N ALA A 193 31.42 1.96 6.39
CA ALA A 193 31.93 3.14 7.11
C ALA A 193 32.11 4.35 6.18
N ALA A 194 32.62 4.13 4.96
CA ALA A 194 32.78 5.19 3.97
C ALA A 194 31.43 5.79 3.53
N ILE A 195 30.41 4.96 3.32
CA ILE A 195 29.05 5.41 2.95
C ILE A 195 28.42 6.20 4.11
N VAL A 196 28.54 5.72 5.34
CA VAL A 196 28.02 6.42 6.54
C VAL A 196 28.67 7.78 6.68
N ARG A 197 30.02 7.88 6.60
CA ARG A 197 30.75 9.15 6.65
C ARG A 197 30.29 10.12 5.57
N LYS A 198 30.21 9.65 4.34
CA LYS A 198 29.86 10.50 3.18
C LYS A 198 28.45 11.04 3.23
N HIS A 199 27.47 10.26 3.71
CA HIS A 199 26.04 10.58 3.60
C HIS A 199 25.35 10.94 4.91
N LEU A 200 25.89 10.51 6.06
CA LEU A 200 25.31 10.74 7.39
C LEU A 200 26.22 11.58 8.30
N GLY A 201 27.43 11.87 7.86
CA GLY A 201 28.41 12.67 8.61
C GLY A 201 29.24 11.85 9.61
N ASP A 202 30.32 12.44 10.11
CA ASP A 202 31.28 11.78 11.00
C ASP A 202 30.73 11.48 12.41
N TYR A 203 29.59 12.07 12.76
CA TYR A 203 28.92 11.87 14.05
C TYR A 203 28.10 10.58 14.14
N VAL A 204 27.82 9.93 13.01
CA VAL A 204 27.08 8.68 12.98
C VAL A 204 28.06 7.52 12.97
N ARG A 205 28.05 6.72 14.03
CA ARG A 205 28.88 5.50 14.07
C ARG A 205 28.40 4.50 13.01
N PRO A 206 29.33 3.88 12.24
CA PRO A 206 28.96 2.77 11.38
C PRO A 206 28.20 1.70 12.16
N PRO A 207 27.26 0.99 11.53
CA PRO A 207 26.56 -0.09 12.21
C PRO A 207 27.60 -1.10 12.68
N LEU A 208 27.71 -1.28 14.00
CA LEU A 208 28.51 -2.36 14.56
C LEU A 208 27.96 -3.70 14.05
N ARG A 209 28.85 -4.70 13.90
CA ARG A 209 28.41 -6.09 13.72
C ARG A 209 27.49 -6.42 14.90
N VAL A 210 26.20 -6.25 14.71
CA VAL A 210 25.21 -6.79 15.62
C VAL A 210 25.29 -8.29 15.42
N GLU A 211 25.81 -9.00 16.43
CA GLU A 211 25.64 -10.46 16.48
C GLU A 211 24.19 -10.73 16.13
N ALA A 212 23.98 -11.57 15.12
CA ALA A 212 22.64 -11.83 14.64
C ALA A 212 21.84 -12.36 15.82
N ALA A 213 20.94 -11.52 16.35
CA ALA A 213 20.02 -11.98 17.39
C ALA A 213 19.44 -13.31 16.91
N PRO A 214 19.40 -14.33 17.76
CA PRO A 214 19.00 -15.66 17.34
C PRO A 214 17.68 -15.54 16.58
N LYS A 215 17.68 -15.96 15.29
CA LYS A 215 16.50 -15.89 14.43
C LYS A 215 15.43 -16.74 15.09
N ARG A 216 14.58 -16.11 15.90
CA ARG A 216 13.39 -16.77 16.42
C ARG A 216 12.53 -17.13 15.21
N GLY A 217 12.30 -18.42 15.00
CA GLY A 217 11.60 -18.90 13.82
C GLY A 217 10.20 -18.28 13.69
N MET A 218 9.66 -18.18 12.48
CA MET A 218 8.32 -17.65 12.20
C MET A 218 7.23 -18.30 13.09
N ARG A 219 7.42 -19.55 13.51
CA ARG A 219 6.53 -20.25 14.45
C ARG A 219 6.36 -19.52 15.80
N THR A 220 7.36 -18.78 16.26
CA THR A 220 7.30 -18.02 17.52
C THR A 220 6.19 -16.95 17.49
N LEU A 221 5.87 -16.38 16.31
CA LEU A 221 4.81 -15.39 16.15
C LEU A 221 3.40 -15.95 16.37
N PHE A 222 3.23 -17.25 16.20
CA PHE A 222 1.96 -17.95 16.45
C PHE A 222 1.88 -18.56 17.86
N GLY A 223 2.97 -18.45 18.63
CA GLY A 223 3.01 -18.89 20.02
C GLY A 223 2.23 -17.94 20.96
N PRO A 224 1.96 -18.40 22.21
CA PRO A 224 1.14 -17.66 23.19
C PRO A 224 1.58 -16.21 23.44
N ALA A 225 2.89 -15.94 23.38
CA ALA A 225 3.47 -14.62 23.63
C ALA A 225 3.10 -13.58 22.54
N TYR A 226 3.01 -13.99 21.27
CA TYR A 226 2.85 -13.06 20.15
C TYR A 226 1.59 -13.28 19.33
N ARG A 227 0.87 -14.39 19.49
CA ARG A 227 -0.31 -14.74 18.67
C ARG A 227 -1.34 -13.63 18.59
N ARG A 228 -1.60 -12.92 19.71
CA ARG A 228 -2.55 -11.81 19.77
C ARG A 228 -2.04 -10.60 18.98
N ARG A 229 -0.78 -10.22 19.16
CA ARG A 229 -0.15 -9.11 18.42
C ARG A 229 -0.08 -9.41 16.91
N THR A 230 0.23 -10.66 16.55
CA THR A 230 0.23 -11.12 15.14
C THR A 230 -1.18 -11.09 14.53
N ALA A 231 -2.17 -11.57 15.26
CA ALA A 231 -3.57 -11.54 14.81
C ALA A 231 -4.07 -10.11 14.61
N VAL A 232 -3.82 -9.21 15.56
CA VAL A 232 -4.18 -7.80 15.44
C VAL A 232 -3.49 -7.17 14.24
N GLY A 233 -2.16 -7.31 14.13
CA GLY A 233 -1.39 -6.73 13.03
C GLY A 233 -1.86 -7.20 11.65
N ALA A 234 -2.25 -8.47 11.51
CA ALA A 234 -2.78 -9.01 10.27
C ALA A 234 -4.22 -8.55 10.00
N LEU A 235 -5.12 -8.70 11.00
CA LEU A 235 -6.55 -8.49 10.81
C LEU A 235 -6.92 -7.02 10.61
N PHE A 236 -6.32 -6.08 11.39
CA PHE A 236 -6.63 -4.67 11.16
C PHE A 236 -6.22 -4.25 9.75
N TYR A 237 -5.04 -4.71 9.30
CA TYR A 237 -4.54 -4.35 7.98
C TYR A 237 -5.43 -4.95 6.87
N VAL A 238 -5.83 -6.23 6.99
CA VAL A 238 -6.78 -6.87 6.08
C VAL A 238 -8.11 -6.10 6.04
N CYS A 239 -8.68 -5.79 7.20
CA CYS A 239 -9.97 -5.09 7.28
C CYS A 239 -9.90 -3.67 6.71
N GLN A 240 -8.75 -3.01 6.76
CA GLN A 240 -8.56 -1.68 6.18
C GLN A 240 -8.40 -1.71 4.67
N VAL A 241 -7.57 -2.63 4.13
CA VAL A 241 -7.28 -2.66 2.70
C VAL A 241 -8.41 -3.23 1.86
N ILE A 242 -9.28 -4.06 2.42
CA ILE A 242 -10.45 -4.62 1.71
C ILE A 242 -11.33 -3.50 1.13
N PRO A 243 -11.95 -2.62 1.92
CA PRO A 243 -12.77 -1.55 1.37
C PRO A 243 -11.95 -0.52 0.59
N PHE A 244 -10.68 -0.28 0.98
CA PHE A 244 -9.81 0.67 0.29
C PHE A 244 -9.59 0.29 -1.17
N PHE A 245 -9.10 -0.92 -1.43
CA PHE A 245 -8.79 -1.36 -2.78
C PHE A 245 -10.04 -1.77 -3.58
N ALA A 246 -11.02 -2.43 -2.96
CA ALA A 246 -12.25 -2.80 -3.63
C ALA A 246 -13.00 -1.56 -4.14
N LEU A 247 -13.32 -0.62 -3.27
CA LEU A 247 -14.10 0.56 -3.63
C LEU A 247 -13.27 1.62 -4.36
N GLY A 248 -12.01 1.82 -3.96
CA GLY A 248 -11.10 2.78 -4.57
C GLY A 248 -10.76 2.43 -6.01
N THR A 249 -10.50 1.14 -6.31
CA THR A 249 -10.21 0.69 -7.68
C THR A 249 -11.42 0.88 -8.59
N PHE A 250 -12.62 0.58 -8.12
CA PHE A 250 -13.84 0.63 -8.92
C PHE A 250 -14.71 1.86 -8.65
N THR A 251 -14.09 2.97 -8.21
CA THR A 251 -14.80 4.25 -7.93
C THR A 251 -15.76 4.68 -9.04
N PRO A 252 -15.42 4.67 -10.35
CA PRO A 252 -16.36 5.05 -11.40
C PRO A 252 -17.57 4.12 -11.50
N GLN A 253 -17.37 2.81 -11.30
CA GLN A 253 -18.44 1.82 -11.31
C GLN A 253 -19.37 1.98 -10.09
N VAL A 254 -18.77 2.18 -8.91
CA VAL A 254 -19.51 2.45 -7.68
C VAL A 254 -20.38 3.70 -7.83
N MET A 255 -19.80 4.82 -8.27
CA MET A 255 -20.55 6.07 -8.49
C MET A 255 -21.64 5.91 -9.55
N GLY A 256 -21.35 5.18 -10.62
CA GLY A 256 -22.33 4.90 -11.67
C GLY A 256 -23.54 4.10 -11.17
N SER A 257 -23.33 3.10 -10.34
CA SER A 257 -24.41 2.29 -9.77
C SER A 257 -25.27 3.05 -8.74
N LEU A 258 -24.75 4.15 -8.18
CA LEU A 258 -25.45 5.04 -7.26
C LEU A 258 -26.13 6.23 -7.98
N GLY A 259 -26.27 6.17 -9.32
CA GLY A 259 -26.99 7.18 -10.10
C GLY A 259 -26.22 8.49 -10.35
N VAL A 260 -24.92 8.52 -10.05
CA VAL A 260 -24.09 9.71 -10.27
C VAL A 260 -23.77 9.83 -11.76
N THR A 261 -24.24 10.89 -12.41
CA THR A 261 -24.05 11.14 -13.85
C THR A 261 -22.58 11.40 -14.21
N SER A 262 -21.90 12.25 -13.43
CA SER A 262 -20.47 12.53 -13.60
C SER A 262 -19.60 11.53 -12.80
N LYS A 263 -19.60 10.27 -13.21
CA LYS A 263 -18.89 9.18 -12.52
C LYS A 263 -17.40 9.47 -12.34
N LEU A 264 -16.75 9.96 -13.39
CA LEU A 264 -15.32 10.27 -13.38
C LEU A 264 -15.01 11.51 -12.56
N GLY A 265 -15.86 12.54 -12.61
CA GLY A 265 -15.71 13.74 -11.78
C GLY A 265 -15.89 13.46 -10.29
N ALA A 266 -16.88 12.63 -9.93
CA ALA A 266 -17.06 12.17 -8.55
C ALA A 266 -15.87 11.33 -8.09
N GLY A 267 -15.29 10.51 -8.97
CA GLY A 267 -14.08 9.77 -8.69
C GLY A 267 -12.85 10.66 -8.52
N ALA A 268 -12.73 11.75 -9.26
CA ALA A 268 -11.68 12.74 -9.07
C ALA A 268 -11.80 13.40 -7.69
N LEU A 269 -13.02 13.80 -7.30
CA LEU A 269 -13.30 14.36 -5.98
C LEU A 269 -12.96 13.36 -4.85
N TYR A 270 -13.39 12.10 -4.98
CA TYR A 270 -13.00 11.01 -4.07
C TYR A 270 -11.49 10.96 -3.87
N ASN A 271 -10.72 10.99 -4.96
CA ASN A 271 -9.26 10.91 -4.92
C ASN A 271 -8.61 12.15 -4.28
N VAL A 272 -9.13 13.36 -4.51
CA VAL A 272 -8.66 14.58 -3.84
C VAL A 272 -8.86 14.47 -2.32
N PHE A 273 -10.04 14.02 -1.87
CA PHE A 273 -10.31 13.81 -0.45
C PHE A 273 -9.47 12.66 0.16
N LEU A 274 -9.16 11.64 -0.62
CA LEU A 274 -8.23 10.58 -0.23
C LEU A 274 -6.84 11.16 0.08
N LEU A 275 -6.29 12.00 -0.79
CA LEU A 275 -5.00 12.65 -0.52
C LEU A 275 -5.05 13.58 0.69
N ALA A 276 -6.11 14.38 0.80
CA ALA A 276 -6.33 15.25 1.95
C ALA A 276 -6.38 14.44 3.26
N GLY A 277 -7.08 13.31 3.27
CA GLY A 277 -7.14 12.38 4.40
C GLY A 277 -5.76 11.82 4.77
N ALA A 278 -4.97 11.38 3.78
CA ALA A 278 -3.62 10.89 4.03
C ALA A 278 -2.70 11.95 4.67
N ILE A 279 -2.80 13.21 4.22
CA ILE A 279 -2.06 14.34 4.79
C ILE A 279 -2.53 14.62 6.23
N VAL A 280 -3.83 14.66 6.47
CA VAL A 280 -4.38 14.87 7.82
C VAL A 280 -3.98 13.72 8.74
N GLY A 281 -4.01 12.48 8.28
CA GLY A 281 -3.54 11.32 9.02
C GLY A 281 -2.08 11.44 9.44
N LEU A 282 -1.20 11.92 8.55
CA LEU A 282 0.21 12.23 8.87
C LEU A 282 0.34 13.27 10.00
N LEU A 283 -0.52 14.30 9.99
CA LEU A 283 -0.48 15.36 11.01
C LEU A 283 -1.04 14.89 12.37
N LEU A 284 -1.94 13.92 12.36
CA LEU A 284 -2.61 13.40 13.55
C LEU A 284 -1.89 12.19 14.16
N ILE A 285 -1.06 11.47 13.41
CA ILE A 285 -0.47 10.19 13.81
C ILE A 285 0.28 10.30 15.15
N ASP A 286 1.00 11.38 15.40
CA ASP A 286 1.78 11.60 16.64
C ASP A 286 0.99 12.33 17.75
N ARG A 287 -0.26 12.74 17.47
CA ARG A 287 -1.09 13.49 18.42
C ARG A 287 -2.20 12.67 19.06
N ILE A 288 -2.57 11.57 18.40
CA ILE A 288 -3.70 10.70 18.79
C ILE A 288 -3.15 9.33 19.14
N SER A 289 -3.69 8.70 20.19
CA SER A 289 -3.33 7.34 20.53
C SER A 289 -3.62 6.35 19.38
N ARG A 290 -2.72 5.41 19.14
CA ARG A 290 -2.81 4.46 18.02
C ARG A 290 -4.12 3.67 18.06
N ARG A 291 -4.45 3.16 19.23
CA ARG A 291 -5.67 2.36 19.46
C ARG A 291 -6.93 3.16 19.19
N PHE A 292 -7.02 4.40 19.69
CA PHE A 292 -8.19 5.25 19.46
C PHE A 292 -8.31 5.60 17.98
N PHE A 293 -7.19 5.91 17.30
CA PHE A 293 -7.20 6.25 15.89
C PHE A 293 -7.66 5.06 15.03
N LEU A 294 -7.19 3.83 15.30
CA LEU A 294 -7.64 2.61 14.63
C LEU A 294 -9.15 2.42 14.79
N ILE A 295 -9.65 2.41 16.03
CA ILE A 295 -11.07 2.13 16.32
C ILE A 295 -11.96 3.22 15.72
N SER A 296 -11.64 4.49 15.90
CA SER A 296 -12.45 5.61 15.43
C SER A 296 -12.54 5.63 13.89
N THR A 297 -11.45 5.40 13.17
CA THR A 297 -11.46 5.38 11.70
C THR A 297 -12.28 4.21 11.15
N PHE A 298 -12.23 3.04 11.77
CA PHE A 298 -13.08 1.91 11.40
C PHE A 298 -14.57 2.19 11.65
N LEU A 299 -14.92 2.74 12.82
CA LEU A 299 -16.32 3.03 13.16
C LEU A 299 -16.86 4.16 12.28
N VAL A 300 -16.14 5.26 12.13
CA VAL A 300 -16.59 6.38 11.30
C VAL A 300 -16.65 5.98 9.83
N GLY A 301 -15.63 5.28 9.32
CA GLY A 301 -15.65 4.74 7.96
C GLY A 301 -16.82 3.76 7.73
N GLY A 302 -17.06 2.87 8.69
CA GLY A 302 -18.20 1.94 8.67
C GLY A 302 -19.55 2.67 8.68
N ALA A 303 -19.71 3.70 9.51
CA ALA A 303 -20.94 4.51 9.57
C ALA A 303 -21.20 5.28 8.28
N LEU A 304 -20.16 5.90 7.69
CA LEU A 304 -20.29 6.61 6.41
C LEU A 304 -20.66 5.65 5.27
N LEU A 305 -20.07 4.48 5.23
CA LEU A 305 -20.38 3.49 4.21
C LEU A 305 -21.76 2.84 4.43
N ALA A 306 -22.17 2.63 5.67
CA ALA A 306 -23.54 2.19 6.00
C ALA A 306 -24.56 3.28 5.61
N GLY A 307 -24.27 4.55 5.90
CA GLY A 307 -25.07 5.67 5.41
C GLY A 307 -25.19 5.69 3.90
N LEU A 308 -24.09 5.42 3.18
CA LEU A 308 -24.10 5.32 1.73
C LEU A 308 -25.03 4.19 1.23
N THR A 309 -25.02 3.02 1.86
CA THR A 309 -25.91 1.90 1.49
C THR A 309 -27.39 2.21 1.69
N VAL A 310 -27.73 3.02 2.71
CA VAL A 310 -29.11 3.33 3.06
C VAL A 310 -29.65 4.56 2.32
N PHE A 311 -28.84 5.62 2.23
CA PHE A 311 -29.30 6.93 1.78
C PHE A 311 -28.89 7.31 0.34
N ALA A 312 -28.09 6.49 -0.35
CA ALA A 312 -27.65 6.81 -1.71
C ALA A 312 -28.77 6.99 -2.72
N ASP A 313 -29.89 6.27 -2.55
CA ASP A 313 -31.06 6.38 -3.43
C ASP A 313 -31.79 7.73 -3.33
N LEU A 314 -31.58 8.46 -2.22
CA LEU A 314 -32.27 9.73 -2.01
C LEU A 314 -31.71 10.84 -2.89
N SER A 315 -30.40 10.85 -3.12
CA SER A 315 -29.74 11.88 -3.94
C SER A 315 -28.33 11.46 -4.33
N PRO A 316 -27.94 11.64 -5.63
CA PRO A 316 -26.55 11.46 -6.06
C PRO A 316 -25.55 12.35 -5.31
N VAL A 317 -25.97 13.52 -4.83
CA VAL A 317 -25.12 14.43 -4.04
C VAL A 317 -24.80 13.79 -2.69
N ILE A 318 -25.77 13.20 -2.02
CA ILE A 318 -25.56 12.48 -0.75
C ILE A 318 -24.58 11.32 -0.97
N ALA A 319 -24.73 10.57 -2.06
CA ALA A 319 -23.81 9.49 -2.40
C ALA A 319 -22.37 9.99 -2.55
N VAL A 320 -22.14 11.06 -3.29
CA VAL A 320 -20.81 11.66 -3.47
C VAL A 320 -20.24 12.17 -2.15
N VAL A 321 -21.02 12.87 -1.33
CA VAL A 321 -20.56 13.41 -0.04
C VAL A 321 -20.16 12.28 0.91
N LEU A 322 -20.99 11.26 1.09
CA LEU A 322 -20.70 10.13 1.98
C LEU A 322 -19.49 9.34 1.51
N PHE A 323 -19.37 9.11 0.20
CA PHE A 323 -18.27 8.35 -0.36
C PHE A 323 -16.93 9.09 -0.30
N THR A 324 -16.93 10.40 -0.54
CA THR A 324 -15.72 11.23 -0.39
C THR A 324 -15.30 11.39 1.07
N ALA A 325 -16.26 11.54 2.00
CA ALA A 325 -15.99 11.55 3.43
C ALA A 325 -15.42 10.20 3.90
N PHE A 326 -15.96 9.09 3.40
CA PHE A 326 -15.40 7.75 3.63
C PHE A 326 -13.96 7.64 3.14
N ALA A 327 -13.65 8.11 1.91
CA ALA A 327 -12.30 8.10 1.36
C ALA A 327 -11.32 8.89 2.24
N PHE A 328 -11.73 10.06 2.73
CA PHE A 328 -10.93 10.89 3.62
C PHE A 328 -10.57 10.16 4.92
N VAL A 329 -11.56 9.59 5.59
CA VAL A 329 -11.36 8.86 6.86
C VAL A 329 -10.48 7.64 6.66
N LEU A 330 -10.75 6.86 5.61
CA LEU A 330 -10.00 5.64 5.33
C LEU A 330 -8.54 5.95 4.97
N ALA A 331 -8.29 7.01 4.19
CA ALA A 331 -6.95 7.44 3.83
C ALA A 331 -6.16 8.01 5.02
N ALA A 332 -6.82 8.67 5.97
CA ALA A 332 -6.17 9.08 7.21
C ALA A 332 -5.59 7.87 7.98
N ALA A 333 -6.32 6.75 7.98
CA ALA A 333 -5.90 5.51 8.61
C ALA A 333 -4.74 4.78 7.88
N VAL A 334 -4.48 5.05 6.59
CA VAL A 334 -3.36 4.42 5.84
C VAL A 334 -2.01 4.67 6.52
N ASN A 335 -1.83 5.81 7.20
CA ASN A 335 -0.59 6.09 7.94
C ASN A 335 -0.32 5.04 9.04
N LEU A 336 -1.36 4.47 9.65
CA LEU A 336 -1.24 3.41 10.64
C LEU A 336 -0.67 2.10 10.07
N GLU A 337 -0.88 1.83 8.77
CA GLU A 337 -0.32 0.66 8.08
C GLU A 337 1.21 0.64 8.08
N PHE A 338 1.82 1.83 8.12
CA PHE A 338 3.27 2.00 8.12
C PHE A 338 3.86 2.08 9.53
N VAL A 339 3.11 2.58 10.51
CA VAL A 339 3.59 2.89 11.85
C VAL A 339 3.24 1.78 12.83
N TYR A 340 1.99 1.32 12.86
CA TYR A 340 1.51 0.42 13.90
C TYR A 340 2.09 -1.01 13.83
N PRO A 341 2.20 -1.70 12.67
CA PRO A 341 2.75 -3.06 12.63
C PRO A 341 4.18 -3.18 13.17
N PRO A 342 5.14 -2.26 12.87
CA PRO A 342 6.46 -2.28 13.49
C PRO A 342 6.46 -2.06 15.00
N GLU A 343 5.50 -1.31 15.54
CA GLU A 343 5.36 -1.05 16.98
C GLU A 343 4.80 -2.25 17.76
N LEU A 344 4.13 -3.21 17.08
CA LEU A 344 3.57 -4.40 17.73
C LEU A 344 4.61 -5.44 18.14
N PHE A 345 5.82 -5.42 17.57
CA PHE A 345 6.77 -6.51 17.71
C PHE A 345 8.13 -6.04 18.20
N PRO A 346 8.75 -6.79 19.14
CA PRO A 346 10.13 -6.55 19.55
C PRO A 346 11.10 -6.79 18.38
N THR A 347 12.29 -6.21 18.47
CA THR A 347 13.30 -6.18 17.40
C THR A 347 13.63 -7.57 16.85
N ALA A 348 13.67 -8.59 17.71
CA ALA A 348 14.01 -9.98 17.34
C ALA A 348 13.04 -10.63 16.34
N VAL A 349 11.75 -10.25 16.34
CA VAL A 349 10.70 -10.84 15.48
C VAL A 349 9.97 -9.80 14.63
N ARG A 350 10.33 -8.52 14.74
CA ARG A 350 9.65 -7.39 14.08
C ARG A 350 9.52 -7.57 12.57
N ALA A 351 10.60 -7.90 11.89
CA ALA A 351 10.57 -8.04 10.43
C ALA A 351 9.62 -9.16 9.98
N SER A 352 9.59 -10.28 10.69
CA SER A 352 8.69 -11.40 10.39
C SER A 352 7.23 -11.06 10.73
N GLY A 353 6.98 -10.36 11.85
CA GLY A 353 5.63 -9.94 12.26
C GLY A 353 5.02 -8.93 11.28
N VAL A 354 5.79 -7.91 10.89
CA VAL A 354 5.38 -6.95 9.84
C VAL A 354 5.17 -7.66 8.51
N GLY A 355 6.05 -8.61 8.15
CA GLY A 355 5.92 -9.41 6.93
C GLY A 355 4.60 -10.19 6.86
N ILE A 356 4.18 -10.81 7.97
CA ILE A 356 2.88 -11.52 8.06
C ILE A 356 1.72 -10.53 7.88
N ALA A 357 1.75 -9.38 8.56
CA ALA A 357 0.70 -8.37 8.45
C ALA A 357 0.55 -7.87 7.00
N VAL A 358 1.68 -7.55 6.34
CA VAL A 358 1.70 -7.12 4.94
C VAL A 358 1.23 -8.23 4.01
N ALA A 359 1.68 -9.47 4.18
CA ALA A 359 1.24 -10.60 3.35
C ALA A 359 -0.26 -10.83 3.45
N ALA A 360 -0.80 -10.83 4.67
CA ALA A 360 -2.24 -10.95 4.91
C ALA A 360 -3.03 -9.82 4.22
N SER A 361 -2.54 -8.57 4.31
CA SER A 361 -3.18 -7.42 3.64
C SER A 361 -3.23 -7.59 2.12
N ARG A 362 -2.20 -8.17 1.50
CA ARG A 362 -2.18 -8.39 0.04
C ARG A 362 -3.21 -9.42 -0.41
N ILE A 363 -3.40 -10.48 0.37
CA ILE A 363 -4.48 -11.46 0.12
C ILE A 363 -5.84 -10.76 0.25
N GLY A 364 -6.03 -9.93 1.28
CA GLY A 364 -7.26 -9.15 1.47
C GLY A 364 -7.54 -8.20 0.32
N SER A 365 -6.54 -7.41 -0.09
CA SER A 365 -6.69 -6.42 -1.17
C SER A 365 -6.92 -7.06 -2.54
N ALA A 366 -6.16 -8.09 -2.90
CA ALA A 366 -6.33 -8.80 -4.17
C ALA A 366 -7.69 -9.53 -4.20
N GLY A 367 -8.03 -10.25 -3.12
CA GLY A 367 -9.30 -10.98 -3.01
C GLY A 367 -10.52 -10.05 -3.09
N SER A 368 -10.50 -8.94 -2.36
CA SER A 368 -11.62 -7.98 -2.37
C SER A 368 -11.79 -7.28 -3.72
N THR A 369 -10.67 -6.89 -4.34
CA THR A 369 -10.69 -6.27 -5.67
C THR A 369 -11.17 -7.26 -6.74
N PHE A 370 -10.83 -8.54 -6.61
CA PHE A 370 -11.35 -9.59 -7.48
C PHE A 370 -12.85 -9.82 -7.29
N LEU A 371 -13.30 -9.91 -6.03
CA LEU A 371 -14.67 -10.29 -5.69
C LEU A 371 -15.68 -9.17 -5.91
N LEU A 372 -15.29 -7.89 -5.77
CA LEU A 372 -16.25 -6.79 -5.82
C LEU A 372 -17.08 -6.75 -7.11
N PRO A 373 -16.51 -6.84 -8.33
CA PRO A 373 -17.31 -6.84 -9.56
C PRO A 373 -18.26 -8.03 -9.64
N LEU A 374 -17.84 -9.21 -9.17
CA LEU A 374 -18.66 -10.44 -9.18
C LEU A 374 -19.83 -10.32 -8.21
N VAL A 375 -19.61 -9.80 -7.00
CA VAL A 375 -20.67 -9.57 -6.00
C VAL A 375 -21.62 -8.48 -6.50
N ALA A 376 -21.08 -7.40 -7.07
CA ALA A 376 -21.88 -6.31 -7.61
C ALA A 376 -22.78 -6.75 -8.77
N ASP A 377 -22.29 -7.65 -9.63
CA ASP A 377 -23.04 -8.21 -10.77
C ASP A 377 -24.14 -9.18 -10.29
N SER A 378 -23.81 -10.06 -9.32
CA SER A 378 -24.75 -11.12 -8.87
C SER A 378 -25.79 -10.62 -7.85
N TYR A 379 -25.39 -9.71 -6.95
CA TYR A 379 -26.21 -9.29 -5.81
C TYR A 379 -26.43 -7.76 -5.73
N GLY A 380 -25.88 -7.03 -6.68
CA GLY A 380 -25.95 -5.58 -6.73
C GLY A 380 -24.88 -4.87 -5.91
N MET A 381 -24.60 -3.60 -6.25
CA MET A 381 -23.58 -2.79 -5.59
C MET A 381 -23.83 -2.57 -4.10
N LYS A 382 -25.09 -2.46 -3.68
CA LYS A 382 -25.44 -2.31 -2.25
C LYS A 382 -24.99 -3.49 -1.40
N ALA A 383 -25.06 -4.72 -1.93
CA ALA A 383 -24.55 -5.91 -1.24
C ALA A 383 -23.03 -5.87 -1.09
N ALA A 384 -22.31 -5.41 -2.11
CA ALA A 384 -20.86 -5.22 -2.03
C ALA A 384 -20.47 -4.15 -0.99
N LEU A 385 -21.19 -3.02 -0.95
CA LEU A 385 -21.00 -1.97 0.06
C LEU A 385 -21.28 -2.49 1.47
N ALA A 386 -22.39 -3.22 1.66
CA ALA A 386 -22.74 -3.83 2.95
C ALA A 386 -21.66 -4.82 3.42
N GLY A 387 -21.09 -5.62 2.52
CA GLY A 387 -19.96 -6.49 2.82
C GLY A 387 -18.73 -5.71 3.34
N CYS A 388 -18.43 -4.57 2.73
CA CYS A 388 -17.35 -3.68 3.20
C CYS A 388 -17.67 -3.07 4.60
N VAL A 389 -18.93 -2.73 4.88
CA VAL A 389 -19.36 -2.28 6.23
C VAL A 389 -19.08 -3.36 7.27
N VAL A 390 -19.47 -4.61 7.00
CA VAL A 390 -19.23 -5.74 7.91
C VAL A 390 -17.73 -5.90 8.19
N VAL A 391 -16.89 -5.79 7.16
CA VAL A 391 -15.43 -5.87 7.31
C VAL A 391 -14.88 -4.74 8.18
N LEU A 392 -15.35 -3.50 7.99
CA LEU A 392 -14.92 -2.36 8.83
C LEU A 392 -15.35 -2.53 10.29
N LEU A 393 -16.56 -2.99 10.53
CA LEU A 393 -17.05 -3.28 11.89
C LEU A 393 -16.27 -4.44 12.54
N ALA A 394 -15.92 -5.47 11.78
CA ALA A 394 -15.06 -6.55 12.25
C ALA A 394 -13.65 -6.01 12.61
N GLY A 395 -13.10 -5.11 11.80
CA GLY A 395 -11.84 -4.42 12.09
C GLY A 395 -11.92 -3.59 13.39
N ALA A 396 -13.00 -2.83 13.57
CA ALA A 396 -13.24 -2.07 14.79
C ALA A 396 -13.30 -3.00 16.03
N LEU A 397 -14.02 -4.11 15.93
CA LEU A 397 -14.17 -5.10 17.00
C LEU A 397 -12.83 -5.75 17.36
N VAL A 398 -12.05 -6.17 16.37
CA VAL A 398 -10.71 -6.74 16.57
C VAL A 398 -9.80 -5.74 17.27
N CYS A 399 -9.79 -4.49 16.80
CA CYS A 399 -8.96 -3.44 17.40
C CYS A 399 -9.44 -3.10 18.82
N TRP A 400 -10.74 -3.02 19.04
CA TRP A 400 -11.30 -2.77 20.39
C TRP A 400 -10.93 -3.88 21.37
N ALA A 401 -11.05 -5.14 20.96
CA ALA A 401 -10.83 -6.30 21.83
C ALA A 401 -9.32 -6.58 22.07
N TRP A 402 -8.47 -6.37 21.06
CA TRP A 402 -7.12 -6.92 21.09
C TRP A 402 -6.00 -5.92 20.83
N ALA A 403 -6.25 -4.75 20.23
CA ALA A 403 -5.20 -3.81 19.89
C ALA A 403 -4.55 -3.20 21.14
N PRO A 404 -3.24 -3.35 21.36
CA PRO A 404 -2.52 -2.62 22.39
C PRO A 404 -2.36 -1.15 21.98
N GLU A 405 -2.21 -0.27 22.99
CA GLU A 405 -1.74 1.09 22.76
C GLU A 405 -0.22 1.07 22.65
N THR A 406 0.32 1.67 21.59
CA THR A 406 1.76 1.66 21.31
C THR A 406 2.39 3.04 21.28
N SER A 407 1.58 4.11 21.34
CA SER A 407 2.08 5.49 21.23
C SER A 407 2.92 5.94 22.42
N THR A 408 2.76 5.31 23.58
CA THR A 408 3.46 5.63 24.84
C THR A 408 4.65 4.72 25.10
N GLU A 409 4.78 3.61 24.36
CA GLU A 409 5.85 2.64 24.56
C GLU A 409 7.08 3.01 23.71
N THR A 410 8.24 3.04 24.31
CA THR A 410 9.51 3.13 23.58
C THR A 410 9.85 1.76 22.99
N LEU A 411 10.56 1.73 21.85
CA LEU A 411 10.98 0.46 21.23
C LEU A 411 11.84 -0.42 22.17
N SER A 412 12.51 0.18 23.17
CA SER A 412 13.25 -0.53 24.22
C SER A 412 12.33 -1.20 25.22
N GLU A 413 11.21 -0.57 25.62
CA GLU A 413 10.22 -1.17 26.52
C GLU A 413 9.52 -2.37 25.85
N ILE A 414 9.25 -2.28 24.54
CA ILE A 414 8.71 -3.40 23.78
C ILE A 414 9.70 -4.60 23.73
N ASP A 415 11.01 -4.32 23.73
CA ASP A 415 12.04 -5.36 23.77
C ASP A 415 12.18 -5.98 25.20
N ASP A 416 11.92 -5.24 26.26
CA ASP A 416 11.97 -5.71 27.67
C ASP A 416 10.73 -6.55 28.05
N ASP A 417 9.59 -6.32 27.40
CA ASP A 417 8.33 -7.07 27.59
C ASP A 417 8.38 -8.51 27.00
N THR A 418 9.55 -8.93 26.50
CA THR A 418 9.74 -10.32 26.08
C THR A 418 9.74 -11.24 27.30
N PRO A 419 8.84 -12.27 27.36
CA PRO A 419 8.95 -13.30 28.39
C PRO A 419 10.36 -13.89 28.30
N ARG A 420 11.17 -13.70 29.35
CA ARG A 420 12.44 -14.41 29.49
C ARG A 420 12.08 -15.89 29.38
N ALA A 421 12.65 -16.58 28.38
CA ALA A 421 12.48 -18.00 28.24
C ALA A 421 12.92 -18.68 29.53
N ALA A 422 11.95 -19.29 30.23
CA ALA A 422 12.22 -20.20 31.34
C ALA A 422 12.73 -21.52 30.81
#